data_13a49afa48efa060240f4ec40862e944
#
_entry.id   13a49afa48efa060240f4ec40862e944
#
_cell.length_a   1.000
_cell.length_b   1.000
_cell.length_c   1.000
_cell.angle_alpha   90.00
_cell.angle_beta   90.00
_cell.angle_gamma   90.00
#
_symmetry.space_group_name_H-M   'P 1'
#
loop_
_entity.id
_entity.type
_entity.pdbx_description
1 polymer ?
#
loop_
_entity_poly.entity_id
_entity_poly.type
_entity_poly.pdbx_seq_one_letter_code
_entity_poly.pdbx_strand_id
1 'polypeptide(L)'
;LEAEMRATACRLLDPLMDREHFDIQAEFGKKYPMEIIGALVGFPEESREMFREWSDLALSRDPDTGQQAPGALEAGVKARDFVREILEERRRAPQDDLMTILAQTEYEDTDGQTKHLTDAEVVGFITLLGQAGAETTAKLIGNALVYLSREPLLRQRIWDEPHLIPQAIEELLRFDAPSQFQGRTAGR
;
A
#
# COMPACT_ATOMS: atom_id res chain seq x y z
N LEU A 1 1.10 14.60 -6.77
CA LEU A 1 0.91 13.55 -5.74
C LEU A 1 0.38 14.12 -4.41
N GLU A 2 0.98 15.17 -3.78
CA GLU A 2 0.50 15.70 -2.48
C GLU A 2 -0.95 16.21 -2.56
N ALA A 3 -1.29 17.01 -3.59
CA ALA A 3 -2.65 17.51 -3.77
C ALA A 3 -3.68 16.36 -3.93
N GLU A 4 -3.32 15.32 -4.65
CA GLU A 4 -4.13 14.12 -4.83
C GLU A 4 -4.29 13.34 -3.52
N MET A 5 -3.21 13.17 -2.77
CA MET A 5 -3.25 12.54 -1.45
C MET A 5 -4.21 13.27 -0.49
N ARG A 6 -4.17 14.61 -0.48
CA ARG A 6 -5.09 15.43 0.32
C ARG A 6 -6.54 15.29 -0.14
N ALA A 7 -6.78 15.36 -1.45
CA ALA A 7 -8.12 15.20 -2.01
C ALA A 7 -8.71 13.81 -1.67
N THR A 8 -7.91 12.76 -1.80
CA THR A 8 -8.32 11.39 -1.44
C THR A 8 -8.61 11.28 0.06
N ALA A 9 -7.78 11.87 0.92
CA ALA A 9 -8.03 11.88 2.36
C ALA A 9 -9.35 12.59 2.70
N CYS A 10 -9.61 13.77 2.14
CA CYS A 10 -10.88 14.48 2.33
C CYS A 10 -12.06 13.66 1.81
N ARG A 11 -11.98 13.11 0.60
CA ARG A 11 -13.04 12.28 0.00
C ARG A 11 -13.45 11.11 0.89
N LEU A 12 -12.48 10.49 1.58
CA LEU A 12 -12.74 9.36 2.47
C LEU A 12 -13.21 9.79 3.87
N LEU A 13 -12.73 10.93 4.38
CA LEU A 13 -13.03 11.37 5.74
C LEU A 13 -14.29 12.24 5.84
N ASP A 14 -14.55 13.12 4.87
CA ASP A 14 -15.68 14.05 4.91
C ASP A 14 -17.04 13.35 5.15
N PRO A 15 -17.35 12.19 4.51
CA PRO A 15 -18.59 11.48 4.77
C PRO A 15 -18.72 10.89 6.19
N LEU A 16 -17.60 10.81 6.93
CA LEU A 16 -17.57 10.27 8.28
C LEU A 16 -17.80 11.35 9.34
N MET A 17 -17.65 12.63 9.01
CA MET A 17 -17.66 13.74 9.96
C MET A 17 -19.01 13.89 10.69
N ASP A 18 -20.12 13.53 10.02
CA ASP A 18 -21.48 13.63 10.59
C ASP A 18 -21.93 12.31 11.25
N ARG A 19 -21.06 11.30 11.30
CA ARG A 19 -21.37 9.99 11.89
C ARG A 19 -20.91 9.96 13.34
N GLU A 20 -21.80 9.53 14.23
CA GLU A 20 -21.51 9.40 15.67
C GLU A 20 -20.46 8.30 15.94
N HIS A 21 -20.54 7.19 15.19
CA HIS A 21 -19.64 6.05 15.32
C HIS A 21 -19.27 5.49 13.95
N PHE A 22 -18.01 5.14 13.76
CA PHE A 22 -17.50 4.47 12.56
C PHE A 22 -16.20 3.72 12.89
N ASP A 23 -15.89 2.70 12.09
CA ASP A 23 -14.59 2.04 12.13
C ASP A 23 -13.62 2.79 11.21
N ILE A 24 -12.76 3.62 11.81
CA ILE A 24 -11.78 4.42 11.06
C ILE A 24 -10.81 3.55 10.25
N GLN A 25 -10.51 2.34 10.71
CA GLN A 25 -9.61 1.45 9.99
C GLN A 25 -10.28 0.87 8.74
N ALA A 26 -11.55 0.47 8.84
CA ALA A 26 -12.32 -0.03 7.70
C ALA A 26 -12.67 1.07 6.69
N GLU A 27 -13.03 2.26 7.18
CA GLU A 27 -13.51 3.35 6.31
C GLU A 27 -12.40 4.22 5.72
N PHE A 28 -11.26 4.33 6.39
CA PHE A 28 -10.15 5.17 5.96
C PHE A 28 -8.81 4.42 5.91
N GLY A 29 -8.37 3.84 7.04
CA GLY A 29 -7.01 3.34 7.20
C GLY A 29 -6.59 2.31 6.15
N LYS A 30 -7.48 1.39 5.77
CA LYS A 30 -7.23 0.37 4.74
C LYS A 30 -7.42 0.90 3.32
N LYS A 31 -8.38 1.80 3.11
CA LYS A 31 -8.73 2.32 1.79
C LYS A 31 -7.71 3.35 1.30
N TYR A 32 -7.36 4.30 2.15
CA TYR A 32 -6.51 5.43 1.76
C TYR A 32 -5.16 5.04 1.13
N PRO A 33 -4.34 4.15 1.74
CA PRO A 33 -3.08 3.76 1.13
C PRO A 33 -3.25 3.04 -0.21
N MET A 34 -4.30 2.21 -0.34
CA MET A 34 -4.60 1.50 -1.59
C MET A 34 -5.01 2.47 -2.70
N GLU A 35 -5.80 3.49 -2.39
CA GLU A 35 -6.16 4.53 -3.34
C GLU A 35 -4.91 5.25 -3.89
N ILE A 36 -3.98 5.61 -3.01
CA ILE A 36 -2.76 6.32 -3.41
C ILE A 36 -1.83 5.42 -4.22
N ILE A 37 -1.52 4.22 -3.71
CA ILE A 37 -0.61 3.32 -4.43
C ILE A 37 -1.24 2.81 -5.73
N GLY A 38 -2.54 2.53 -5.73
CA GLY A 38 -3.27 2.11 -6.92
C GLY A 38 -3.25 3.16 -8.02
N ALA A 39 -3.44 4.45 -7.67
CA ALA A 39 -3.30 5.55 -8.62
C ALA A 39 -1.88 5.65 -9.19
N LEU A 40 -0.85 5.55 -8.32
CA LEU A 40 0.54 5.63 -8.71
C LEU A 40 0.96 4.52 -9.68
N VAL A 41 0.51 3.28 -9.43
CA VAL A 41 0.86 2.13 -10.27
C VAL A 41 -0.02 2.01 -11.53
N GLY A 42 -1.11 2.77 -11.61
CA GLY A 42 -1.99 2.79 -12.77
C GLY A 42 -3.18 1.83 -12.68
N PHE A 43 -3.61 1.43 -11.48
CA PHE A 43 -4.83 0.61 -11.31
C PHE A 43 -6.09 1.46 -11.51
N PRO A 44 -7.08 0.99 -12.29
CA PRO A 44 -8.39 1.62 -12.38
C PRO A 44 -9.02 1.77 -11.00
N GLU A 45 -9.68 2.92 -10.75
CA GLU A 45 -10.23 3.24 -9.42
C GLU A 45 -11.19 2.16 -8.92
N GLU A 46 -12.06 1.67 -9.78
CA GLU A 46 -13.05 0.64 -9.50
C GLU A 46 -12.45 -0.72 -9.14
N SER A 47 -11.18 -0.96 -9.47
CA SER A 47 -10.51 -2.25 -9.24
C SER A 47 -9.61 -2.26 -7.99
N ARG A 48 -9.34 -1.10 -7.40
CA ARG A 48 -8.39 -0.97 -6.27
C ARG A 48 -8.84 -1.72 -5.04
N GLU A 49 -10.14 -1.67 -4.72
CA GLU A 49 -10.70 -2.40 -3.58
C GLU A 49 -10.61 -3.91 -3.79
N MET A 50 -10.93 -4.41 -4.97
CA MET A 50 -10.80 -5.82 -5.33
C MET A 50 -9.34 -6.30 -5.21
N PHE A 51 -8.38 -5.52 -5.73
CA PHE A 51 -6.96 -5.85 -5.58
C PHE A 51 -6.51 -5.84 -4.11
N ARG A 52 -7.02 -4.91 -3.30
CA ARG A 52 -6.78 -4.86 -1.85
C ARG A 52 -7.28 -6.13 -1.16
N GLU A 53 -8.50 -6.57 -1.45
CA GLU A 53 -9.06 -7.80 -0.87
C GLU A 53 -8.24 -9.04 -1.22
N TRP A 54 -7.82 -9.18 -2.48
CA TRP A 54 -6.94 -10.26 -2.89
C TRP A 54 -5.57 -10.19 -2.20
N SER A 55 -5.04 -8.99 -2.02
CA SER A 55 -3.76 -8.80 -1.35
C SER A 55 -3.84 -9.15 0.14
N ASP A 56 -4.88 -8.69 0.84
CA ASP A 56 -5.13 -9.02 2.24
C ASP A 56 -5.26 -10.53 2.43
N LEU A 57 -6.03 -11.20 1.56
CA LEU A 57 -6.19 -12.67 1.63
C LEU A 57 -4.90 -13.41 1.28
N ALA A 58 -4.17 -12.98 0.26
CA ALA A 58 -2.90 -13.61 -0.14
C ALA A 58 -1.84 -13.56 0.95
N LEU A 59 -1.84 -12.49 1.77
CA LEU A 59 -0.91 -12.30 2.87
C LEU A 59 -1.42 -12.88 4.19
N SER A 60 -2.70 -13.26 4.27
CA SER A 60 -3.31 -13.75 5.50
C SER A 60 -2.76 -15.11 5.91
N ARG A 61 -2.65 -15.30 7.23
CA ARG A 61 -2.19 -16.54 7.83
C ARG A 61 -3.13 -16.95 8.95
N ASP A 62 -3.27 -18.23 9.11
CA ASP A 62 -3.95 -18.82 10.26
C ASP A 62 -3.18 -18.46 11.56
N PRO A 63 -3.83 -17.82 12.54
CA PRO A 63 -3.16 -17.32 13.73
C PRO A 63 -2.60 -18.44 14.63
N ASP A 64 -3.16 -19.64 14.59
CA ASP A 64 -2.77 -20.75 15.45
C ASP A 64 -1.64 -21.58 14.83
N THR A 65 -1.66 -21.76 13.52
CA THR A 65 -0.70 -22.63 12.80
C THR A 65 0.37 -21.86 12.05
N GLY A 66 0.18 -20.56 11.79
CA GLY A 66 1.05 -19.73 10.95
C GLY A 66 1.03 -20.09 9.46
N GLN A 67 0.22 -21.07 9.06
CA GLN A 67 0.06 -21.49 7.67
C GLN A 67 -0.73 -20.45 6.88
N GLN A 68 -0.59 -20.47 5.56
CA GLN A 68 -1.41 -19.62 4.69
C GLN A 68 -2.91 -19.92 4.89
N ALA A 69 -3.70 -18.87 4.93
CA ALA A 69 -5.14 -19.00 5.03
C ALA A 69 -5.73 -19.73 3.80
N PRO A 70 -6.87 -20.42 3.95
CA PRO A 70 -7.57 -21.00 2.81
C PRO A 70 -7.85 -19.94 1.73
N GLY A 71 -7.54 -20.26 0.46
CA GLY A 71 -7.72 -19.33 -0.65
C GLY A 71 -6.60 -18.29 -0.86
N ALA A 72 -5.60 -18.20 0.04
CA ALA A 72 -4.51 -17.23 -0.07
C ALA A 72 -3.70 -17.39 -1.38
N LEU A 73 -3.40 -18.63 -1.77
CA LEU A 73 -2.68 -18.91 -3.00
C LEU A 73 -3.49 -18.47 -4.24
N GLU A 74 -4.78 -18.77 -4.28
CA GLU A 74 -5.68 -18.38 -5.37
C GLU A 74 -5.79 -16.85 -5.46
N ALA A 75 -5.94 -16.16 -4.33
CA ALA A 75 -5.97 -14.71 -4.28
C ALA A 75 -4.67 -14.09 -4.81
N GLY A 76 -3.51 -14.66 -4.46
CA GLY A 76 -2.22 -14.22 -5.00
C GLY A 76 -2.07 -14.46 -6.50
N VAL A 77 -2.68 -15.49 -7.05
CA VAL A 77 -2.75 -15.72 -8.51
C VAL A 77 -3.64 -14.67 -9.17
N LYS A 78 -4.85 -14.43 -8.65
CA LYS A 78 -5.77 -13.40 -9.17
C LYS A 78 -5.14 -12.01 -9.17
N ALA A 79 -4.45 -11.64 -8.10
CA ALA A 79 -3.75 -10.36 -8.02
C ALA A 79 -2.69 -10.20 -9.13
N ARG A 80 -1.90 -11.25 -9.39
CA ARG A 80 -0.88 -11.23 -10.45
C ARG A 80 -1.49 -11.23 -11.86
N ASP A 81 -2.55 -11.99 -12.07
CA ASP A 81 -3.23 -12.03 -13.37
C ASP A 81 -3.85 -10.67 -13.71
N PHE A 82 -4.50 -10.02 -12.75
CA PHE A 82 -5.00 -8.66 -12.87
C PHE A 82 -3.88 -7.66 -13.27
N VAL A 83 -2.74 -7.71 -12.59
CA VAL A 83 -1.60 -6.84 -12.93
C VAL A 83 -1.09 -7.12 -14.34
N ARG A 84 -1.07 -8.40 -14.77
CA ARG A 84 -0.65 -8.78 -16.13
C ARG A 84 -1.60 -8.23 -17.19
N GLU A 85 -2.91 -8.30 -16.97
CA GLU A 85 -3.91 -7.75 -17.89
C GLU A 85 -3.72 -6.23 -18.09
N ILE A 86 -3.51 -5.50 -16.99
CA ILE A 86 -3.22 -4.06 -17.08
C ILE A 86 -1.90 -3.79 -17.80
N LEU A 87 -0.85 -4.58 -17.54
CA LEU A 87 0.42 -4.43 -18.24
C LEU A 87 0.27 -4.62 -19.76
N GLU A 88 -0.48 -5.63 -20.19
CA GLU A 88 -0.79 -5.84 -21.61
C GLU A 88 -1.54 -4.66 -22.22
N GLU A 89 -2.45 -4.05 -21.47
CA GLU A 89 -3.13 -2.84 -21.89
C GLU A 89 -2.16 -1.65 -22.03
N ARG A 90 -1.27 -1.42 -21.04
CA ARG A 90 -0.27 -0.35 -21.05
C ARG A 90 0.76 -0.51 -22.18
N ARG A 91 1.11 -1.72 -22.56
CA ARG A 91 1.95 -1.95 -23.72
C ARG A 91 1.28 -1.55 -25.04
N ARG A 92 -0.06 -1.68 -25.12
CA ARG A 92 -0.86 -1.25 -26.31
C ARG A 92 -1.17 0.25 -26.27
N ALA A 93 -1.46 0.78 -25.11
CA ALA A 93 -1.89 2.15 -24.86
C ALA A 93 -1.20 2.70 -23.60
N PRO A 94 0.04 3.22 -23.72
CA PRO A 94 0.80 3.79 -22.62
C PRO A 94 0.04 4.93 -21.93
N GLN A 95 0.17 5.00 -20.60
CA GLN A 95 -0.41 6.06 -19.76
C GLN A 95 0.67 6.71 -18.88
N ASP A 96 0.32 7.78 -18.19
CA ASP A 96 1.22 8.45 -17.24
C ASP A 96 1.13 7.76 -15.87
N ASP A 97 1.67 6.53 -15.81
CA ASP A 97 1.69 5.70 -14.61
C ASP A 97 3.00 4.91 -14.48
N LEU A 98 3.26 4.40 -13.27
CA LEU A 98 4.48 3.65 -12.99
C LEU A 98 4.56 2.34 -13.80
N MET A 99 3.45 1.71 -14.10
CA MET A 99 3.44 0.48 -14.89
C MET A 99 3.95 0.74 -16.32
N THR A 100 3.50 1.82 -16.95
CA THR A 100 4.01 2.25 -18.27
C THR A 100 5.51 2.57 -18.22
N ILE A 101 5.94 3.31 -17.18
CA ILE A 101 7.35 3.63 -16.97
C ILE A 101 8.19 2.36 -16.90
N LEU A 102 7.83 1.41 -16.05
CA LEU A 102 8.57 0.15 -15.89
C LEU A 102 8.56 -0.70 -17.17
N ALA A 103 7.43 -0.75 -17.87
CA ALA A 103 7.29 -1.50 -19.11
C ALA A 103 8.20 -0.97 -20.26
N GLN A 104 8.58 0.31 -20.19
CA GLN A 104 9.38 0.98 -21.23
C GLN A 104 10.82 1.28 -20.79
N THR A 105 11.12 1.14 -19.48
CA THR A 105 12.44 1.49 -18.94
C THR A 105 13.54 0.55 -19.47
N GLU A 106 14.59 1.16 -19.96
CA GLU A 106 15.88 0.50 -20.23
C GLU A 106 16.80 0.68 -19.02
N TYR A 107 17.56 -0.34 -18.70
CA TYR A 107 18.59 -0.29 -17.68
C TYR A 107 19.86 -1.02 -18.12
N GLU A 108 20.99 -0.59 -17.60
CA GLU A 108 22.26 -1.27 -17.81
C GLU A 108 22.45 -2.33 -16.73
N ASP A 109 22.64 -3.58 -17.16
CA ASP A 109 22.89 -4.69 -16.26
C ASP A 109 24.37 -4.73 -15.84
N THR A 110 24.69 -5.57 -14.86
CA THR A 110 26.04 -5.73 -14.31
C THR A 110 27.09 -6.17 -15.34
N ASP A 111 26.66 -6.70 -16.47
CA ASP A 111 27.49 -7.07 -17.61
C ASP A 111 27.70 -5.93 -18.66
N GLY A 112 27.14 -4.72 -18.36
CA GLY A 112 27.21 -3.56 -19.24
C GLY A 112 26.26 -3.63 -20.45
N GLN A 113 25.31 -4.55 -20.46
CA GLN A 113 24.30 -4.65 -21.52
C GLN A 113 23.04 -3.88 -21.17
N THR A 114 22.49 -3.17 -22.14
CA THR A 114 21.17 -2.54 -22.02
C THR A 114 20.09 -3.60 -22.10
N LYS A 115 19.23 -3.65 -21.09
CA LYS A 115 18.11 -4.60 -20.96
C LYS A 115 16.81 -3.88 -20.64
N HIS A 116 15.70 -4.56 -20.90
CA HIS A 116 14.36 -4.16 -20.42
C HIS A 116 13.91 -5.13 -19.35
N LEU A 117 13.03 -4.66 -18.47
CA LEU A 117 12.33 -5.55 -17.56
C LEU A 117 11.41 -6.49 -18.35
N THR A 118 11.47 -7.76 -18.01
CA THR A 118 10.52 -8.76 -18.55
C THR A 118 9.13 -8.51 -17.96
N ASP A 119 8.07 -8.98 -18.63
CA ASP A 119 6.71 -8.88 -18.12
C ASP A 119 6.56 -9.52 -16.72
N ALA A 120 7.26 -10.63 -16.48
CA ALA A 120 7.25 -11.30 -15.17
C ALA A 120 7.87 -10.42 -14.07
N GLU A 121 8.95 -9.68 -14.39
CA GLU A 121 9.57 -8.74 -13.44
C GLU A 121 8.68 -7.54 -13.18
N VAL A 122 8.08 -6.93 -14.22
CA VAL A 122 7.14 -5.82 -14.06
C VAL A 122 5.92 -6.26 -13.22
N VAL A 123 5.30 -7.38 -13.57
CA VAL A 123 4.15 -7.93 -12.82
C VAL A 123 4.53 -8.23 -11.37
N GLY A 124 5.70 -8.85 -11.15
CA GLY A 124 6.20 -9.15 -9.80
C GLY A 124 6.42 -7.88 -8.98
N PHE A 125 7.06 -6.87 -9.55
CA PHE A 125 7.36 -5.60 -8.88
C PHE A 125 6.07 -4.82 -8.54
N ILE A 126 5.16 -4.65 -9.50
CA ILE A 126 3.89 -3.93 -9.30
C ILE A 126 3.02 -4.63 -8.27
N THR A 127 2.91 -5.98 -8.33
CA THR A 127 2.16 -6.75 -7.33
C THR A 127 2.75 -6.54 -5.94
N LEU A 128 4.08 -6.64 -5.80
CA LEU A 128 4.77 -6.40 -4.53
C LEU A 128 4.55 -4.99 -4.02
N LEU A 129 4.68 -3.99 -4.89
CA LEU A 129 4.53 -2.58 -4.51
C LEU A 129 3.10 -2.27 -4.05
N GLY A 130 2.09 -2.80 -4.76
CA GLY A 130 0.68 -2.64 -4.38
C GLY A 130 0.38 -3.26 -3.01
N GLN A 131 0.91 -4.45 -2.74
CA GLN A 131 0.72 -5.13 -1.46
C GLN A 131 1.48 -4.44 -0.32
N ALA A 132 2.78 -4.20 -0.49
CA ALA A 132 3.64 -3.65 0.55
C ALA A 132 3.29 -2.19 0.89
N GLY A 133 2.92 -1.39 -0.12
CA GLY A 133 2.62 0.03 0.06
C GLY A 133 1.29 0.28 0.78
N ALA A 134 0.31 -0.61 0.63
CA ALA A 134 -1.00 -0.44 1.25
C ALA A 134 -1.04 -0.96 2.70
N GLU A 135 -0.63 -2.21 2.93
CA GLU A 135 -0.81 -2.90 4.21
C GLU A 135 -0.04 -2.23 5.35
N THR A 136 1.22 -1.91 5.15
CA THR A 136 2.07 -1.33 6.20
C THR A 136 1.60 0.07 6.60
N THR A 137 1.22 0.90 5.65
CA THR A 137 0.69 2.24 5.91
C THR A 137 -0.66 2.16 6.62
N ALA A 138 -1.54 1.24 6.24
CA ALA A 138 -2.81 1.00 6.92
C ALA A 138 -2.62 0.62 8.40
N LYS A 139 -1.66 -0.27 8.69
CA LYS A 139 -1.31 -0.64 10.07
C LYS A 139 -0.75 0.54 10.87
N LEU A 140 0.13 1.34 10.28
CA LEU A 140 0.67 2.53 10.94
C LEU A 140 -0.44 3.53 11.30
N ILE A 141 -1.38 3.78 10.40
CA ILE A 141 -2.53 4.66 10.67
C ILE A 141 -3.34 4.12 11.84
N GLY A 142 -3.65 2.82 11.84
CA GLY A 142 -4.39 2.18 12.94
C GLY A 142 -3.67 2.28 14.28
N ASN A 143 -2.39 1.93 14.33
CA ASN A 143 -1.56 2.00 15.54
C ASN A 143 -1.48 3.43 16.07
N ALA A 144 -1.23 4.41 15.18
CA ALA A 144 -1.18 5.82 15.51
C ALA A 144 -2.48 6.32 16.16
N LEU A 145 -3.63 5.98 15.57
CA LEU A 145 -4.93 6.41 16.09
C LEU A 145 -5.25 5.77 17.45
N VAL A 146 -4.94 4.48 17.62
CA VAL A 146 -5.09 3.80 18.91
C VAL A 146 -4.21 4.45 19.98
N TYR A 147 -2.94 4.71 19.67
CA TYR A 147 -2.02 5.34 20.60
C TYR A 147 -2.47 6.77 20.97
N LEU A 148 -2.75 7.61 19.98
CA LEU A 148 -3.20 8.99 20.21
C LEU A 148 -4.56 9.08 20.90
N SER A 149 -5.42 8.06 20.77
CA SER A 149 -6.67 8.02 21.53
C SER A 149 -6.45 7.82 23.04
N ARG A 150 -5.38 7.14 23.42
CA ARG A 150 -5.00 6.87 24.81
C ARG A 150 -4.15 7.98 25.43
N GLU A 151 -3.55 8.84 24.60
CA GLU A 151 -2.67 9.93 25.00
C GLU A 151 -3.25 11.31 24.62
N PRO A 152 -4.31 11.78 25.32
CA PRO A 152 -5.02 12.98 24.92
C PRO A 152 -4.17 14.26 24.95
N LEU A 153 -3.19 14.34 25.87
CA LEU A 153 -2.30 15.50 25.95
C LEU A 153 -1.33 15.54 24.77
N LEU A 154 -0.82 14.40 24.34
CA LEU A 154 0.04 14.31 23.15
C LEU A 154 -0.76 14.64 21.89
N ARG A 155 -1.97 14.09 21.76
CA ARG A 155 -2.88 14.42 20.65
C ARG A 155 -3.16 15.91 20.58
N GLN A 156 -3.47 16.56 21.71
CA GLN A 156 -3.73 17.99 21.77
C GLN A 156 -2.48 18.78 21.37
N ARG A 157 -1.32 18.40 21.84
CA ARG A 157 -0.06 19.06 21.48
C ARG A 157 0.23 19.00 19.98
N ILE A 158 0.02 17.84 19.33
CA ILE A 158 0.20 17.69 17.88
C ILE A 158 -0.82 18.55 17.12
N TRP A 159 -2.04 18.69 17.64
CA TRP A 159 -3.06 19.56 17.08
C TRP A 159 -2.69 21.04 17.16
N ASP A 160 -2.20 21.47 18.30
CA ASP A 160 -1.81 22.88 18.54
C ASP A 160 -0.50 23.24 17.83
N GLU A 161 0.38 22.27 17.62
CA GLU A 161 1.71 22.42 17.01
C GLU A 161 1.89 21.49 15.78
N PRO A 162 1.21 21.77 14.63
CA PRO A 162 1.25 20.87 13.46
C PRO A 162 2.64 20.61 12.88
N HIS A 163 3.60 21.48 13.14
CA HIS A 163 5.00 21.31 12.74
C HIS A 163 5.67 20.07 13.39
N LEU A 164 5.08 19.54 14.46
CA LEU A 164 5.54 18.31 15.13
C LEU A 164 5.09 17.03 14.42
N ILE A 165 4.13 17.10 13.48
CA ILE A 165 3.59 15.93 12.79
C ILE A 165 4.69 15.05 12.17
N PRO A 166 5.67 15.58 11.41
CA PRO A 166 6.72 14.74 10.84
C PRO A 166 7.51 13.97 11.91
N GLN A 167 7.87 14.62 13.00
CA GLN A 167 8.59 13.98 14.11
C GLN A 167 7.72 12.95 14.83
N ALA A 168 6.43 13.22 15.01
CA ALA A 168 5.48 12.29 15.60
C ALA A 168 5.32 11.02 14.76
N ILE A 169 5.32 11.14 13.42
CA ILE A 169 5.26 10.00 12.52
C ILE A 169 6.51 9.12 12.66
N GLU A 170 7.71 9.72 12.70
CA GLU A 170 8.97 8.98 12.91
C GLU A 170 8.97 8.24 14.25
N GLU A 171 8.46 8.87 15.31
CA GLU A 171 8.36 8.22 16.62
C GLU A 171 7.33 7.10 16.65
N LEU A 172 6.19 7.24 15.97
CA LEU A 172 5.19 6.17 15.82
C LEU A 172 5.77 4.97 15.04
N LEU A 173 6.54 5.22 13.98
CA LEU A 173 7.25 4.19 13.22
C LEU A 173 8.28 3.46 14.08
N ARG A 174 8.95 4.15 14.98
CA ARG A 174 9.92 3.56 15.92
C ARG A 174 9.22 2.76 17.03
N PHE A 175 8.15 3.33 17.61
CA PHE A 175 7.48 2.81 18.81
C PHE A 175 6.68 1.55 18.54
N ASP A 176 5.86 1.57 17.48
CA ASP A 176 5.00 0.45 17.08
C ASP A 176 5.03 0.27 15.57
N ALA A 177 6.18 -0.23 15.10
CA ALA A 177 6.43 -0.42 13.69
C ALA A 177 5.42 -1.38 13.05
N PRO A 178 4.85 -1.06 11.89
CA PRO A 178 3.91 -1.94 11.19
C PRO A 178 4.56 -3.26 10.72
N SER A 179 5.89 -3.28 10.55
CA SER A 179 6.68 -4.47 10.27
C SER A 179 7.60 -4.75 11.46
N GLN A 180 7.30 -5.77 12.27
CA GLN A 180 7.98 -6.07 13.53
C GLN A 180 9.40 -6.61 13.33
N PHE A 181 9.65 -7.33 12.23
CA PHE A 181 10.98 -7.79 11.87
C PHE A 181 11.11 -7.99 10.35
N GLN A 182 12.34 -7.98 9.86
CA GLN A 182 12.67 -8.35 8.49
C GLN A 182 13.83 -9.33 8.47
N GLY A 183 13.63 -10.48 7.81
CA GLY A 183 14.66 -11.48 7.61
C GLY A 183 15.41 -11.28 6.30
N ARG A 184 16.70 -11.67 6.30
CA ARG A 184 17.53 -11.80 5.10
C ARG A 184 18.30 -13.10 5.19
N THR A 185 18.46 -13.79 4.05
CA THR A 185 19.37 -14.92 3.96
C THR A 185 20.74 -14.38 3.56
N ALA A 186 21.78 -14.72 4.33
CA ALA A 186 23.13 -14.39 3.95
C ALA A 186 23.50 -15.12 2.66
N GLY A 187 23.93 -14.38 1.64
CA GLY A 187 24.56 -14.94 0.45
C GLY A 187 25.94 -15.49 0.79
N ARG A 188 26.43 -16.46 0.00
CA ARG A 188 27.81 -16.95 0.05
C ARG A 188 28.71 -16.05 -0.78
#